data_a091ca8b2b9a7fe5cb43bcaa7f7e2278
#
_entry.id   a091ca8b2b9a7fe5cb43bcaa7f7e2278
#
_cell.length_a   1.000
_cell.length_b   1.000
_cell.length_c   1.000
_cell.angle_alpha   90.00
_cell.angle_beta   90.00
_cell.angle_gamma   90.00
#
_symmetry.space_group_name_H-M   'P 1'
#
loop_
_entity.id
_entity.type
_entity.pdbx_description
1 polymer ?
#
loop_
_entity_poly.entity_id
_entity_poly.type
_entity_poly.pdbx_seq_one_letter_code
_entity_poly.pdbx_strand_id
1 'polypeptide(L)'
;MQRLGLGVFFVLVAASLSGCDSKPKTNPFEKKTDTVQPPPITEPPKPKGPPELTVSAEGPKVGWTYILLDKPDGKQKLAQAIGENAEYVSGKDVPLRADRNAKLAHVGEMISALAQGGAASVVVSTETRPEFPKTVKFASLASAKSAPACSVVAKVLTERRNAVWALKGGTAVKSPKGLAGPDMAMTQDSLEAAAHRCKDSDTVFVSADEDVEWGLVYDLAAATQKLEKAKLGRVVLIEPAPVAGRPVKLD
;
A
#
# COMPACT_ATOMS: atom_id res chain seq x y z
N MET A 1 -18.94 -20.19 -44.48
CA MET A 1 -18.57 -19.14 -45.47
C MET A 1 -17.37 -18.44 -44.89
N GLN A 2 -16.13 -18.84 -45.29
CA GLN A 2 -15.25 -18.21 -46.32
C GLN A 2 -14.93 -16.77 -45.97
N ARG A 3 -13.70 -16.29 -45.84
CA ARG A 3 -12.32 -16.52 -46.41
C ARG A 3 -11.30 -15.80 -45.54
N LEU A 4 -10.15 -16.33 -45.20
CA LEU A 4 -8.85 -16.31 -45.93
C LEU A 4 -8.33 -14.92 -46.37
N GLY A 5 -7.08 -14.61 -45.95
CA GLY A 5 -6.20 -13.55 -46.40
C GLY A 5 -4.95 -13.49 -45.53
N LEU A 6 -4.06 -14.20 -45.72
CA LEU A 6 -2.69 -14.49 -46.21
C LEU A 6 -1.99 -13.23 -46.75
N GLY A 7 -0.86 -12.82 -46.18
CA GLY A 7 -0.01 -11.74 -46.68
C GLY A 7 1.37 -11.76 -45.96
N VAL A 8 2.24 -12.66 -46.44
CA VAL A 8 3.67 -12.69 -46.18
C VAL A 8 4.36 -11.72 -47.10
N PHE A 9 5.23 -10.83 -46.60
CA PHE A 9 6.25 -10.19 -47.44
C PHE A 9 7.57 -10.15 -46.68
N PHE A 10 8.46 -11.05 -47.08
CA PHE A 10 9.90 -11.00 -46.83
C PHE A 10 10.51 -10.08 -47.90
N VAL A 11 11.29 -9.09 -47.47
CA VAL A 11 12.25 -8.44 -48.33
C VAL A 11 13.64 -8.54 -47.70
N LEU A 12 14.40 -9.43 -48.30
CA LEU A 12 15.85 -9.53 -48.11
C LEU A 12 16.51 -8.47 -49.00
N VAL A 13 17.27 -7.54 -48.44
CA VAL A 13 18.23 -6.73 -49.18
C VAL A 13 19.61 -7.04 -48.68
N ALA A 14 20.35 -7.80 -49.46
CA ALA A 14 21.77 -7.99 -49.37
C ALA A 14 22.46 -6.82 -50.13
N ALA A 15 23.24 -6.02 -49.44
CA ALA A 15 24.16 -5.08 -50.05
C ALA A 15 25.59 -5.44 -49.62
N SER A 16 26.28 -6.10 -50.51
CA SER A 16 27.72 -6.27 -50.53
C SER A 16 28.40 -4.94 -50.89
N LEU A 17 29.22 -4.42 -50.02
CA LEU A 17 30.18 -3.35 -50.37
C LEU A 17 31.60 -3.85 -50.06
N SER A 18 32.32 -3.96 -51.17
CA SER A 18 33.70 -4.33 -51.27
C SER A 18 34.61 -3.32 -50.62
N GLY A 19 35.73 -3.84 -50.15
CA GLY A 19 36.75 -3.17 -49.37
C GLY A 19 37.45 -1.98 -50.00
N CYS A 20 38.03 -1.21 -49.14
CA CYS A 20 39.26 -0.48 -49.41
C CYS A 20 40.21 -0.68 -48.23
N ASP A 21 41.23 -1.45 -48.46
CA ASP A 21 42.39 -1.63 -47.58
C ASP A 21 43.14 -0.29 -47.49
N SER A 22 42.91 0.46 -46.46
CA SER A 22 43.71 1.62 -46.08
C SER A 22 44.47 1.26 -44.79
N LYS A 23 45.73 0.89 -44.96
CA LYS A 23 46.66 0.74 -43.82
C LYS A 23 46.64 2.01 -42.96
N PRO A 24 46.30 1.92 -41.69
CA PRO A 24 46.42 3.07 -40.82
C PRO A 24 47.89 3.46 -40.62
N LYS A 25 48.24 4.70 -40.96
CA LYS A 25 49.51 5.30 -40.59
C LYS A 25 49.53 5.40 -39.07
N THR A 26 50.42 4.65 -38.44
CA THR A 26 50.71 4.72 -37.00
C THR A 26 51.18 6.14 -36.67
N ASN A 27 50.42 6.82 -35.86
CA ASN A 27 50.74 8.14 -35.36
C ASN A 27 51.76 7.99 -34.21
N PRO A 28 52.99 8.52 -34.30
CA PRO A 28 54.05 8.27 -33.32
C PRO A 28 53.82 8.96 -31.96
N PHE A 29 52.68 9.63 -31.77
CA PHE A 29 52.33 10.31 -30.53
C PHE A 29 51.19 9.67 -29.76
N GLU A 30 50.78 8.44 -30.08
CA GLU A 30 49.82 7.73 -29.30
C GLU A 30 50.43 7.31 -27.96
N LYS A 31 50.34 8.22 -26.97
CA LYS A 31 50.57 7.88 -25.56
C LYS A 31 49.58 6.77 -25.23
N LYS A 32 50.09 5.59 -24.91
CA LYS A 32 49.32 4.54 -24.24
C LYS A 32 48.71 5.15 -22.99
N THR A 33 47.49 5.53 -23.09
CA THR A 33 46.66 5.84 -21.91
C THR A 33 46.40 4.48 -21.26
N ASP A 34 47.15 4.15 -20.24
CA ASP A 34 46.80 3.03 -19.37
C ASP A 34 45.38 3.33 -18.86
N THR A 35 44.41 2.61 -19.41
CA THR A 35 43.05 2.67 -18.95
C THR A 35 43.05 2.04 -17.56
N VAL A 36 43.25 2.87 -16.54
CA VAL A 36 43.07 2.48 -15.16
C VAL A 36 41.59 2.11 -15.03
N GLN A 37 41.32 0.82 -15.02
CA GLN A 37 39.97 0.31 -14.73
C GLN A 37 39.57 0.89 -13.38
N PRO A 38 38.46 1.64 -13.31
CA PRO A 38 37.97 2.10 -12.01
C PRO A 38 37.79 0.88 -11.09
N PRO A 39 38.18 0.98 -9.83
CA PRO A 39 37.99 -0.12 -8.88
C PRO A 39 36.56 -0.57 -8.91
N PRO A 40 36.29 -1.88 -8.82
CA PRO A 40 34.94 -2.38 -8.79
C PRO A 40 34.17 -1.66 -7.68
N ILE A 41 33.04 -1.06 -8.05
CA ILE A 41 32.12 -0.41 -7.10
C ILE A 41 31.61 -1.53 -6.18
N THR A 42 32.24 -1.66 -5.03
CA THR A 42 31.76 -2.59 -4.00
C THR A 42 30.46 -2.00 -3.48
N GLU A 43 29.33 -2.66 -3.75
CA GLU A 43 28.06 -2.27 -3.16
C GLU A 43 28.23 -2.18 -1.63
N PRO A 44 27.74 -1.11 -0.99
CA PRO A 44 27.81 -1.01 0.46
C PRO A 44 27.14 -2.24 1.08
N PRO A 45 27.74 -2.82 2.13
CA PRO A 45 27.21 -4.02 2.77
C PRO A 45 25.76 -3.75 3.22
N LYS A 46 24.83 -4.63 2.84
CA LYS A 46 23.43 -4.56 3.29
C LYS A 46 23.42 -4.49 4.82
N PRO A 47 22.70 -3.53 5.41
CA PRO A 47 22.63 -3.42 6.85
C PRO A 47 22.08 -4.73 7.46
N LYS A 48 22.74 -5.22 8.48
CA LYS A 48 22.33 -6.42 9.22
C LYS A 48 21.19 -6.00 10.17
N GLY A 49 19.97 -6.40 9.89
CA GLY A 49 18.81 -6.13 10.74
C GLY A 49 17.52 -5.94 9.95
N PRO A 50 16.37 -5.81 10.65
CA PRO A 50 15.10 -5.57 10.00
C PRO A 50 15.15 -4.25 9.21
N PRO A 51 14.62 -4.23 7.97
CA PRO A 51 14.56 -3.01 7.18
C PRO A 51 13.62 -1.99 7.84
N GLU A 52 13.99 -0.73 7.81
CA GLU A 52 13.04 0.33 8.13
C GLU A 52 11.96 0.39 7.03
N LEU A 53 10.69 0.34 7.43
CA LEU A 53 9.55 0.42 6.54
C LEU A 53 8.86 1.76 6.73
N THR A 54 8.83 2.57 5.68
CA THR A 54 8.19 3.90 5.75
C THR A 54 7.34 4.15 4.53
N VAL A 55 6.32 5.00 4.69
CA VAL A 55 5.52 5.54 3.58
C VAL A 55 5.42 7.05 3.75
N SER A 56 5.90 7.78 2.76
CA SER A 56 5.80 9.24 2.69
C SER A 56 4.84 9.67 1.57
N ALA A 57 4.71 10.97 1.36
CA ALA A 57 3.99 11.52 0.21
C ALA A 57 4.54 11.03 -1.14
N GLU A 58 5.83 10.72 -1.20
CA GLU A 58 6.53 10.26 -2.39
C GLU A 58 6.31 8.76 -2.67
N GLY A 59 5.95 7.99 -1.64
CA GLY A 59 5.67 6.56 -1.74
C GLY A 59 6.32 5.71 -0.67
N PRO A 60 6.21 4.38 -0.83
CA PRO A 60 6.81 3.40 0.07
C PRO A 60 8.33 3.35 -0.03
N LYS A 61 8.97 3.06 1.11
CA LYS A 61 10.40 2.80 1.21
C LYS A 61 10.65 1.55 2.05
N VAL A 62 11.48 0.66 1.55
CA VAL A 62 11.92 -0.57 2.23
C VAL A 62 13.43 -0.47 2.42
N GLY A 63 13.89 -0.31 3.66
CA GLY A 63 15.28 -0.01 3.97
C GLY A 63 15.73 1.29 3.29
N TRP A 64 16.66 1.21 2.35
CA TRP A 64 17.19 2.37 1.59
C TRP A 64 16.50 2.57 0.24
N THR A 65 15.62 1.65 -0.18
CA THR A 65 15.04 1.65 -1.52
C THR A 65 13.67 2.32 -1.54
N TYR A 66 13.53 3.41 -2.29
CA TYR A 66 12.23 4.00 -2.62
C TYR A 66 11.55 3.23 -3.75
N ILE A 67 10.25 3.04 -3.63
CA ILE A 67 9.45 2.29 -4.60
C ILE A 67 8.37 3.20 -5.18
N LEU A 68 8.47 3.45 -6.48
CA LEU A 68 7.52 4.31 -7.20
C LEU A 68 6.30 3.49 -7.62
N LEU A 69 5.22 3.55 -6.86
CA LEU A 69 3.98 2.80 -7.13
C LEU A 69 3.25 3.28 -8.39
N ASP A 70 3.48 4.51 -8.83
CA ASP A 70 2.93 5.06 -10.07
C ASP A 70 3.53 4.43 -11.34
N LYS A 71 4.61 3.63 -11.21
CA LYS A 71 5.20 2.88 -12.32
C LYS A 71 4.51 1.53 -12.50
N PRO A 72 4.42 1.00 -13.75
CA PRO A 72 3.75 -0.28 -14.02
C PRO A 72 4.28 -1.47 -13.22
N ASP A 73 5.56 -1.44 -12.86
CA ASP A 73 6.26 -2.48 -12.10
C ASP A 73 6.37 -2.17 -10.59
N GLY A 74 5.81 -1.04 -10.14
CA GLY A 74 5.95 -0.55 -8.77
C GLY A 74 5.44 -1.54 -7.72
N LYS A 75 4.25 -2.10 -7.91
CA LYS A 75 3.68 -3.12 -7.02
C LYS A 75 4.51 -4.39 -6.97
N GLN A 76 5.02 -4.83 -8.13
CA GLN A 76 5.89 -6.00 -8.21
C GLN A 76 7.21 -5.77 -7.47
N LYS A 77 7.83 -4.61 -7.62
CA LYS A 77 9.04 -4.22 -6.90
C LYS A 77 8.82 -4.17 -5.39
N LEU A 78 7.66 -3.66 -4.95
CA LEU A 78 7.30 -3.66 -3.54
C LEU A 78 7.17 -5.09 -3.00
N ALA A 79 6.44 -5.96 -3.69
CA ALA A 79 6.29 -7.36 -3.31
C ALA A 79 7.65 -8.08 -3.28
N GLN A 80 8.53 -7.83 -4.24
CA GLN A 80 9.88 -8.38 -4.26
C GLN A 80 10.70 -7.90 -3.06
N ALA A 81 10.72 -6.59 -2.78
CA ALA A 81 11.47 -6.03 -1.65
C ALA A 81 10.99 -6.58 -0.31
N ILE A 82 9.68 -6.81 -0.14
CA ILE A 82 9.12 -7.48 1.05
C ILE A 82 9.55 -8.95 1.09
N GLY A 83 9.49 -9.67 -0.04
CA GLY A 83 9.91 -11.06 -0.15
C GLY A 83 11.38 -11.28 0.19
N GLU A 84 12.27 -10.37 -0.22
CA GLU A 84 13.69 -10.38 0.15
C GLU A 84 13.94 -10.21 1.66
N ASN A 85 12.94 -9.71 2.39
CA ASN A 85 12.96 -9.50 3.83
C ASN A 85 11.96 -10.39 4.58
N ALA A 86 11.57 -11.53 3.99
CA ALA A 86 10.54 -12.41 4.53
C ALA A 86 10.82 -12.89 5.96
N GLU A 87 12.09 -13.05 6.34
CA GLU A 87 12.50 -13.44 7.70
C GLU A 87 12.10 -12.41 8.77
N TYR A 88 11.95 -11.14 8.40
CA TYR A 88 11.53 -10.04 9.28
C TYR A 88 10.02 -9.78 9.22
N VAL A 89 9.31 -10.36 8.26
CA VAL A 89 7.89 -10.11 7.98
C VAL A 89 7.01 -11.28 8.38
N SER A 90 7.36 -12.50 7.94
CA SER A 90 6.48 -13.66 8.07
C SER A 90 6.16 -14.03 9.52
N GLY A 91 4.88 -14.12 9.85
CA GLY A 91 4.36 -14.46 11.16
C GLY A 91 4.55 -13.40 12.26
N LYS A 92 5.01 -12.19 11.88
CA LYS A 92 5.32 -11.14 12.85
C LYS A 92 4.35 -9.97 12.78
N ASP A 93 4.29 -9.21 13.88
CA ASP A 93 3.73 -7.88 13.91
C ASP A 93 4.77 -6.91 13.35
N VAL A 94 4.54 -6.37 12.15
CA VAL A 94 5.54 -5.61 11.40
C VAL A 94 5.35 -4.11 11.64
N PRO A 95 6.38 -3.41 12.17
CA PRO A 95 6.30 -1.96 12.34
C PRO A 95 6.38 -1.24 10.99
N LEU A 96 5.49 -0.28 10.78
CA LEU A 96 5.43 0.60 9.62
C LEU A 96 5.28 2.05 10.09
N ARG A 97 6.13 2.94 9.61
CA ARG A 97 5.96 4.38 9.81
C ARG A 97 5.31 4.99 8.57
N ALA A 98 4.21 5.71 8.75
CA ALA A 98 3.54 6.42 7.66
C ALA A 98 3.40 7.90 8.00
N ASP A 99 3.80 8.78 7.08
CA ASP A 99 3.65 10.22 7.24
C ASP A 99 2.18 10.60 7.07
N ARG A 100 1.73 11.65 7.76
CA ARG A 100 0.32 12.10 7.72
C ARG A 100 -0.15 12.48 6.31
N ASN A 101 0.75 13.04 5.51
CA ASN A 101 0.49 13.49 4.14
C ASN A 101 0.72 12.39 3.09
N ALA A 102 1.00 11.15 3.52
CA ALA A 102 1.09 10.03 2.59
C ALA A 102 -0.26 9.80 1.90
N LYS A 103 -0.23 9.36 0.65
CA LYS A 103 -1.44 8.92 -0.06
C LYS A 103 -1.98 7.65 0.58
N LEU A 104 -3.29 7.59 0.82
CA LEU A 104 -3.93 6.38 1.35
C LEU A 104 -3.56 5.13 0.53
N ALA A 105 -3.64 5.22 -0.80
CA ALA A 105 -3.30 4.12 -1.71
C ALA A 105 -1.87 3.59 -1.51
N HIS A 106 -0.90 4.46 -1.21
CA HIS A 106 0.48 4.02 -0.95
C HIS A 106 0.60 3.23 0.36
N VAL A 107 -0.10 3.69 1.41
CA VAL A 107 -0.13 2.99 2.70
C VAL A 107 -0.89 1.67 2.58
N GLY A 108 -2.01 1.67 1.86
CA GLY A 108 -2.81 0.46 1.58
C GLY A 108 -2.01 -0.59 0.83
N GLU A 109 -1.29 -0.22 -0.23
CA GLU A 109 -0.41 -1.13 -0.97
C GLU A 109 0.72 -1.69 -0.10
N MET A 110 1.32 -0.87 0.77
CA MET A 110 2.36 -1.36 1.69
C MET A 110 1.78 -2.36 2.70
N ILE A 111 0.62 -2.05 3.32
CA ILE A 111 -0.06 -2.98 4.25
C ILE A 111 -0.44 -4.28 3.52
N SER A 112 -0.96 -4.18 2.30
CA SER A 112 -1.32 -5.33 1.47
C SER A 112 -0.10 -6.20 1.13
N ALA A 113 1.01 -5.58 0.71
CA ALA A 113 2.24 -6.30 0.38
C ALA A 113 2.83 -7.02 1.61
N LEU A 114 2.82 -6.37 2.78
CA LEU A 114 3.25 -6.98 4.04
C LEU A 114 2.35 -8.17 4.42
N ALA A 115 1.03 -8.03 4.27
CA ALA A 115 0.09 -9.12 4.51
C ALA A 115 0.30 -10.29 3.56
N GLN A 116 0.55 -10.04 2.27
CA GLN A 116 0.91 -11.07 1.28
C GLN A 116 2.25 -11.72 1.59
N GLY A 117 3.21 -10.98 2.15
CA GLY A 117 4.48 -11.48 2.67
C GLY A 117 4.35 -12.30 3.95
N GLY A 118 3.13 -12.48 4.47
CA GLY A 118 2.83 -13.31 5.62
C GLY A 118 2.90 -12.59 6.96
N ALA A 119 2.89 -11.26 7.01
CA ALA A 119 2.80 -10.52 8.26
C ALA A 119 1.54 -10.91 9.05
N ALA A 120 1.68 -11.15 10.36
CA ALA A 120 0.53 -11.41 11.23
C ALA A 120 -0.35 -10.17 11.37
N SER A 121 0.29 -9.01 11.45
CA SER A 121 -0.36 -7.70 11.40
C SER A 121 0.66 -6.61 11.06
N VAL A 122 0.16 -5.41 10.75
CA VAL A 122 1.01 -4.23 10.53
C VAL A 122 0.73 -3.20 11.63
N VAL A 123 1.77 -2.85 12.39
CA VAL A 123 1.69 -1.86 13.46
C VAL A 123 2.11 -0.50 12.89
N VAL A 124 1.13 0.30 12.49
CA VAL A 124 1.41 1.59 11.86
C VAL A 124 1.59 2.66 12.93
N SER A 125 2.67 3.43 12.79
CA SER A 125 2.91 4.66 13.55
C SER A 125 2.76 5.86 12.63
N THR A 126 2.00 6.86 13.09
CA THR A 126 1.78 8.12 12.37
C THR A 126 1.73 9.26 13.41
N GLU A 127 2.27 10.41 13.06
CA GLU A 127 2.08 11.60 13.88
C GLU A 127 0.58 11.91 13.98
N THR A 128 0.06 12.00 15.18
CA THR A 128 -1.36 12.20 15.44
C THR A 128 -1.58 13.13 16.61
N ARG A 129 -2.83 13.43 16.92
CA ARG A 129 -3.20 14.27 18.06
C ARG A 129 -2.79 13.58 19.36
N PRO A 130 -2.40 14.36 20.40
CA PRO A 130 -1.94 13.81 21.68
C PRO A 130 -2.92 12.85 22.35
N GLU A 131 -4.21 13.04 22.10
CA GLU A 131 -5.28 12.21 22.66
C GLU A 131 -5.41 10.85 21.99
N PHE A 132 -4.80 10.61 20.84
CA PHE A 132 -4.86 9.33 20.13
C PHE A 132 -3.61 8.46 20.38
N PRO A 133 -3.75 7.13 20.28
CA PRO A 133 -2.62 6.23 20.36
C PRO A 133 -1.64 6.51 19.22
N LYS A 134 -0.33 6.45 19.55
CA LYS A 134 0.75 6.67 18.58
C LYS A 134 0.91 5.53 17.57
N THR A 135 0.34 4.38 17.85
CA THR A 135 0.38 3.20 16.99
C THR A 135 -1.01 2.59 16.87
N VAL A 136 -1.35 2.14 15.67
CA VAL A 136 -2.57 1.38 15.39
C VAL A 136 -2.17 0.06 14.73
N LYS A 137 -2.72 -1.04 15.24
CA LYS A 137 -2.49 -2.37 14.69
C LYS A 137 -3.54 -2.68 13.64
N PHE A 138 -3.10 -2.83 12.39
CA PHE A 138 -3.95 -3.23 11.27
C PHE A 138 -3.82 -4.74 11.05
N ALA A 139 -4.95 -5.41 11.09
CA ALA A 139 -5.02 -6.83 10.75
C ALA A 139 -5.04 -7.02 9.24
N SER A 140 -4.52 -8.17 8.78
CA SER A 140 -4.57 -8.55 7.37
C SER A 140 -6.02 -8.67 6.87
N LEU A 141 -6.29 -8.18 5.66
CA LEU A 141 -7.58 -8.37 4.99
C LEU A 141 -7.92 -9.86 4.82
N ALA A 142 -6.91 -10.70 4.56
CA ALA A 142 -7.09 -12.14 4.47
C ALA A 142 -7.66 -12.76 5.76
N SER A 143 -7.33 -12.20 6.94
CA SER A 143 -7.89 -12.63 8.22
C SER A 143 -9.37 -12.23 8.39
N ALA A 144 -9.84 -11.28 7.59
CA ALA A 144 -11.20 -10.77 7.60
C ALA A 144 -12.13 -11.46 6.58
N LYS A 145 -11.65 -12.43 5.79
CA LYS A 145 -12.49 -13.22 4.85
C LYS A 145 -13.63 -13.94 5.53
N SER A 146 -13.46 -14.25 6.82
CA SER A 146 -14.50 -14.78 7.71
C SER A 146 -15.11 -13.67 8.57
N ALA A 147 -15.21 -12.45 8.05
CA ALA A 147 -15.82 -11.35 8.77
C ALA A 147 -17.19 -11.77 9.32
N PRO A 148 -17.48 -11.48 10.60
CA PRO A 148 -18.74 -11.86 11.18
C PRO A 148 -19.89 -11.24 10.39
N ALA A 149 -21.06 -11.89 10.43
CA ALA A 149 -22.25 -11.48 9.70
C ALA A 149 -22.65 -10.01 9.93
N CYS A 150 -22.16 -9.42 11.02
CA CYS A 150 -22.26 -7.99 11.30
C CYS A 150 -20.88 -7.45 11.69
N SER A 151 -20.48 -6.33 11.08
CA SER A 151 -19.24 -5.60 11.37
C SER A 151 -19.51 -4.10 11.27
N VAL A 152 -18.51 -3.28 11.59
CA VAL A 152 -18.59 -1.83 11.47
C VAL A 152 -17.72 -1.37 10.30
N VAL A 153 -18.21 -0.41 9.54
CA VAL A 153 -17.39 0.31 8.54
C VAL A 153 -17.32 1.77 8.94
N ALA A 154 -16.12 2.33 8.89
CA ALA A 154 -15.85 3.73 9.11
C ALA A 154 -15.06 4.29 7.92
N LYS A 155 -15.52 5.39 7.35
CA LYS A 155 -14.97 5.98 6.14
C LYS A 155 -14.76 7.48 6.29
N VAL A 156 -13.61 7.98 5.84
CA VAL A 156 -13.38 9.41 5.65
C VAL A 156 -13.80 9.81 4.25
N LEU A 157 -14.65 10.82 4.16
CA LEU A 157 -15.12 11.37 2.88
C LEU A 157 -14.22 12.52 2.40
N THR A 158 -14.27 12.81 1.12
CA THR A 158 -13.50 13.90 0.47
C THR A 158 -13.66 15.23 1.17
N GLU A 159 -14.86 15.56 1.70
CA GLU A 159 -15.09 16.80 2.43
C GLU A 159 -14.58 16.75 3.88
N ARG A 160 -13.71 15.82 4.22
CA ARG A 160 -13.17 15.60 5.58
C ARG A 160 -14.24 15.28 6.63
N ARG A 161 -15.36 14.69 6.21
CA ARG A 161 -16.40 14.18 7.08
C ARG A 161 -16.26 12.68 7.26
N ASN A 162 -16.68 12.16 8.39
CA ASN A 162 -16.68 10.74 8.64
C ASN A 162 -18.07 10.15 8.43
N ALA A 163 -18.13 8.96 7.85
CA ALA A 163 -19.33 8.14 7.73
C ALA A 163 -19.11 6.82 8.45
N VAL A 164 -20.07 6.42 9.28
CA VAL A 164 -20.03 5.16 10.03
C VAL A 164 -21.31 4.40 9.82
N TRP A 165 -21.22 3.12 9.50
CA TRP A 165 -22.39 2.25 9.33
C TRP A 165 -22.10 0.79 9.67
N ALA A 166 -23.16 0.03 9.94
CA ALA A 166 -23.06 -1.40 10.11
C ALA A 166 -22.91 -2.10 8.75
N LEU A 167 -22.06 -3.12 8.71
CA LEU A 167 -21.92 -4.06 7.62
C LEU A 167 -22.69 -5.32 7.99
N LYS A 168 -23.78 -5.63 7.29
CA LYS A 168 -24.62 -6.81 7.54
C LYS A 168 -24.54 -7.78 6.37
N GLY A 169 -24.19 -9.04 6.67
CA GLY A 169 -24.08 -10.06 5.64
C GLY A 169 -23.11 -9.69 4.50
N GLY A 170 -22.02 -9.00 4.81
CA GLY A 170 -21.06 -8.52 3.82
C GLY A 170 -21.53 -7.31 2.99
N THR A 171 -22.72 -6.75 3.28
CA THR A 171 -23.25 -5.60 2.55
C THR A 171 -23.28 -4.36 3.45
N ALA A 172 -22.69 -3.25 2.98
CA ALA A 172 -22.75 -1.98 3.68
C ALA A 172 -24.21 -1.48 3.72
N VAL A 173 -24.77 -1.31 4.91
CA VAL A 173 -26.12 -0.78 5.08
C VAL A 173 -26.12 0.68 4.61
N LYS A 174 -27.24 1.13 4.00
CA LYS A 174 -27.35 2.51 3.52
C LYS A 174 -26.89 3.50 4.59
N SER A 175 -25.85 4.25 4.26
CA SER A 175 -25.19 5.15 5.21
C SER A 175 -26.10 6.30 5.60
N PRO A 176 -26.13 6.68 6.88
CA PRO A 176 -26.55 8.02 7.25
C PRO A 176 -25.63 9.05 6.60
N LYS A 177 -26.08 10.29 6.48
CA LYS A 177 -25.21 11.39 6.02
C LYS A 177 -23.95 11.41 6.87
N GLY A 178 -22.78 11.56 6.22
CA GLY A 178 -21.51 11.70 6.94
C GLY A 178 -21.58 12.84 7.96
N LEU A 179 -20.90 12.65 9.06
CA LEU A 179 -20.81 13.67 10.09
C LEU A 179 -19.95 14.84 9.60
N ALA A 180 -20.29 16.05 10.01
CA ALA A 180 -19.43 17.20 9.75
C ALA A 180 -18.12 17.01 10.53
N GLY A 181 -17.03 16.89 9.82
CA GLY A 181 -15.81 16.58 10.51
C GLY A 181 -14.70 17.59 10.35
N PRO A 182 -13.68 17.55 11.19
CA PRO A 182 -13.15 16.39 11.94
C PRO A 182 -13.71 16.25 13.36
N ASP A 183 -15.02 16.23 13.54
CA ASP A 183 -15.63 16.00 14.85
C ASP A 183 -15.49 14.53 15.25
N MET A 184 -14.44 14.25 16.02
CA MET A 184 -14.12 12.90 16.46
C MET A 184 -15.03 12.43 17.58
N ALA A 185 -15.62 13.32 18.39
CA ALA A 185 -16.56 12.94 19.43
C ALA A 185 -17.85 12.36 18.81
N MET A 186 -18.45 13.07 17.86
CA MET A 186 -19.61 12.54 17.12
C MET A 186 -19.28 11.26 16.33
N THR A 187 -18.04 11.14 15.83
CA THR A 187 -17.59 9.93 15.16
C THR A 187 -17.51 8.76 16.13
N GLN A 188 -16.96 8.96 17.33
CA GLN A 188 -16.90 7.95 18.38
C GLN A 188 -18.30 7.49 18.81
N ASP A 189 -19.24 8.41 19.04
CA ASP A 189 -20.64 8.09 19.35
C ASP A 189 -21.27 7.23 18.23
N SER A 190 -20.99 7.56 16.99
CA SER A 190 -21.49 6.81 15.83
C SER A 190 -20.87 5.41 15.72
N LEU A 191 -19.56 5.28 16.03
CA LEU A 191 -18.86 3.99 16.09
C LEU A 191 -19.45 3.11 17.20
N GLU A 192 -19.67 3.66 18.39
CA GLU A 192 -20.29 2.95 19.51
C GLU A 192 -21.72 2.50 19.16
N ALA A 193 -22.51 3.38 18.57
CA ALA A 193 -23.88 3.04 18.13
C ALA A 193 -23.89 1.97 17.03
N ALA A 194 -22.93 1.97 16.13
CA ALA A 194 -22.79 0.93 15.10
C ALA A 194 -22.33 -0.40 15.71
N ALA A 195 -21.35 -0.37 16.60
CA ALA A 195 -20.83 -1.55 17.29
C ALA A 195 -21.90 -2.18 18.19
N HIS A 196 -22.73 -1.39 18.84
CA HIS A 196 -23.86 -1.89 19.62
C HIS A 196 -24.87 -2.70 18.80
N ARG A 197 -24.99 -2.37 17.51
CA ARG A 197 -25.80 -3.13 16.55
C ARG A 197 -25.17 -4.42 16.08
N CYS A 198 -23.83 -4.53 16.24
CA CYS A 198 -23.00 -5.66 15.84
C CYS A 198 -22.24 -6.25 17.05
N LYS A 199 -22.98 -6.66 18.07
CA LYS A 199 -22.44 -7.05 19.40
C LYS A 199 -21.39 -8.14 19.36
N ASP A 200 -21.44 -9.03 18.36
CA ASP A 200 -20.56 -10.19 18.25
C ASP A 200 -19.31 -9.90 17.39
N SER A 201 -19.15 -8.67 16.94
CA SER A 201 -18.02 -8.28 16.11
C SER A 201 -17.06 -7.35 16.86
N ASP A 202 -15.80 -7.72 16.82
CA ASP A 202 -14.67 -6.88 17.23
C ASP A 202 -14.02 -6.14 16.06
N THR A 203 -14.56 -6.29 14.83
CA THR A 203 -13.92 -5.85 13.60
C THR A 203 -14.51 -4.53 13.11
N VAL A 204 -13.63 -3.60 12.80
CA VAL A 204 -13.94 -2.37 12.07
C VAL A 204 -13.13 -2.29 10.79
N PHE A 205 -13.84 -2.06 9.68
CA PHE A 205 -13.23 -1.76 8.40
C PHE A 205 -13.08 -0.26 8.25
N VAL A 206 -11.85 0.20 8.07
CA VAL A 206 -11.52 1.62 7.89
C VAL A 206 -11.16 1.86 6.43
N SER A 207 -11.64 2.96 5.88
CA SER A 207 -11.43 3.35 4.49
C SER A 207 -11.52 4.86 4.31
N ALA A 208 -11.24 5.34 3.10
CA ALA A 208 -11.52 6.72 2.72
C ALA A 208 -11.77 6.86 1.21
N ASP A 209 -12.21 8.03 0.79
CA ASP A 209 -12.22 8.41 -0.62
C ASP A 209 -10.79 8.61 -1.14
N GLU A 210 -10.58 8.49 -2.47
CA GLU A 210 -9.26 8.39 -3.11
C GLU A 210 -8.31 9.55 -2.78
N ASP A 211 -8.82 10.77 -2.66
CA ASP A 211 -8.02 11.98 -2.44
C ASP A 211 -7.77 12.30 -0.96
N VAL A 212 -8.15 11.40 -0.06
CA VAL A 212 -7.99 11.62 1.38
C VAL A 212 -6.58 11.25 1.84
N GLU A 213 -5.94 12.17 2.56
CA GLU A 213 -4.63 11.93 3.17
C GLU A 213 -4.69 10.86 4.27
N TRP A 214 -3.65 10.05 4.36
CA TRP A 214 -3.52 8.99 5.35
C TRP A 214 -3.77 9.45 6.78
N GLY A 215 -3.28 10.63 7.16
CA GLY A 215 -3.40 11.13 8.54
C GLY A 215 -4.83 11.21 9.06
N LEU A 216 -5.82 11.46 8.19
CA LEU A 216 -7.24 11.48 8.58
C LEU A 216 -7.78 10.05 8.76
N VAL A 217 -7.33 9.12 7.94
CA VAL A 217 -7.70 7.70 8.05
C VAL A 217 -7.09 7.10 9.31
N TYR A 218 -5.85 7.48 9.62
CA TYR A 218 -5.19 7.07 10.86
C TYR A 218 -5.91 7.58 12.09
N ASP A 219 -6.29 8.86 12.13
CA ASP A 219 -7.04 9.44 13.25
C ASP A 219 -8.38 8.72 13.45
N LEU A 220 -9.08 8.35 12.36
CA LEU A 220 -10.29 7.56 12.40
C LEU A 220 -10.04 6.13 12.96
N ALA A 221 -8.98 5.46 12.48
CA ALA A 221 -8.59 4.15 12.98
C ALA A 221 -8.19 4.20 14.46
N ALA A 222 -7.45 5.22 14.86
CA ALA A 222 -7.05 5.46 16.25
C ALA A 222 -8.26 5.71 17.17
N ALA A 223 -9.28 6.43 16.67
CA ALA A 223 -10.51 6.68 17.41
C ALA A 223 -11.25 5.39 17.78
N THR A 224 -11.16 4.34 16.93
CA THR A 224 -11.81 3.05 17.24
C THR A 224 -11.24 2.36 18.47
N GLN A 225 -9.98 2.62 18.80
CA GLN A 225 -9.31 2.05 19.98
C GLN A 225 -9.66 2.76 21.30
N LYS A 226 -10.34 3.90 21.22
CA LYS A 226 -10.72 4.71 22.38
C LYS A 226 -12.18 4.55 22.78
N LEU A 227 -12.91 3.63 22.17
CA LEU A 227 -14.31 3.42 22.48
C LEU A 227 -14.45 2.83 23.87
N GLU A 228 -15.25 3.47 24.72
CA GLU A 228 -15.44 3.05 26.10
C GLU A 228 -16.42 1.88 26.21
N LYS A 229 -17.48 1.88 25.38
CA LYS A 229 -18.61 0.95 25.46
C LYS A 229 -18.58 -0.18 24.43
N ALA A 230 -17.65 -0.12 23.48
CA ALA A 230 -17.53 -1.12 22.44
C ALA A 230 -16.05 -1.50 22.22
N LYS A 231 -15.79 -2.80 22.02
CA LYS A 231 -14.44 -3.30 21.75
C LYS A 231 -14.29 -3.58 20.27
N LEU A 232 -13.84 -2.60 19.50
CA LEU A 232 -13.45 -2.77 18.11
C LEU A 232 -11.92 -2.96 18.04
N GLY A 233 -11.46 -4.12 18.48
CA GLY A 233 -10.03 -4.41 18.62
C GLY A 233 -9.31 -4.78 17.32
N ARG A 234 -10.06 -5.17 16.28
CA ARG A 234 -9.53 -5.55 14.98
C ARG A 234 -9.79 -4.47 13.95
N VAL A 235 -8.80 -3.68 13.63
CA VAL A 235 -8.86 -2.67 12.57
C VAL A 235 -8.35 -3.27 11.27
N VAL A 236 -9.11 -3.14 10.19
CA VAL A 236 -8.77 -3.63 8.85
C VAL A 236 -8.89 -2.47 7.88
N LEU A 237 -7.83 -2.18 7.15
CA LEU A 237 -7.88 -1.22 6.05
C LEU A 237 -8.45 -1.90 4.82
N ILE A 238 -9.44 -1.27 4.17
CA ILE A 238 -10.03 -1.78 2.93
C ILE A 238 -10.04 -0.73 1.83
N GLU A 239 -9.65 -1.18 0.64
CA GLU A 239 -9.70 -0.43 -0.61
C GLU A 239 -10.24 -1.36 -1.72
N PRO A 240 -11.06 -0.87 -2.63
CA PRO A 240 -11.67 0.47 -2.66
C PRO A 240 -12.68 0.68 -1.52
N ALA A 241 -12.97 1.95 -1.24
CA ALA A 241 -13.91 2.32 -0.18
C ALA A 241 -15.28 1.67 -0.38
N PRO A 242 -15.89 1.10 0.68
CA PRO A 242 -17.21 0.50 0.59
C PRO A 242 -18.26 1.50 0.13
N VAL A 243 -19.17 1.03 -0.71
CA VAL A 243 -20.30 1.80 -1.20
C VAL A 243 -21.56 1.33 -0.51
N ALA A 244 -22.32 2.27 0.05
CA ALA A 244 -23.57 1.95 0.74
C ALA A 244 -24.55 1.18 -0.17
N GLY A 245 -25.14 0.11 0.35
CA GLY A 245 -26.05 -0.77 -0.37
C GLY A 245 -25.37 -1.78 -1.32
N ARG A 246 -24.03 -1.82 -1.36
CA ARG A 246 -23.29 -2.80 -2.17
C ARG A 246 -22.51 -3.79 -1.29
N PRO A 247 -22.29 -5.02 -1.76
CA PRO A 247 -21.41 -5.96 -1.10
C PRO A 247 -19.98 -5.37 -0.97
N VAL A 248 -19.35 -5.60 0.16
CA VAL A 248 -17.96 -5.26 0.38
C VAL A 248 -17.10 -6.42 -0.13
N LYS A 249 -16.20 -6.13 -1.04
CA LYS A 249 -15.22 -7.11 -1.50
C LYS A 249 -14.09 -7.18 -0.49
N LEU A 250 -13.76 -8.40 -0.07
CA LEU A 250 -12.70 -8.72 0.90
C LEU A 250 -11.60 -9.58 0.22
N ASP A 251 -11.38 -9.37 -1.06
CA ASP A 251 -10.43 -10.07 -1.91
C ASP A 251 -9.18 -9.24 -2.21
#